data_e77bbed79667b689c801031c160fb56c
#
_entry.id   e77bbed79667b689c801031c160fb56c
#
_cell.length_a   1.000
_cell.length_b   1.000
_cell.length_c   1.000
_cell.angle_alpha   90.00
_cell.angle_beta   90.00
_cell.angle_gamma   90.00
#
_symmetry.space_group_name_H-M   'P 1'
#
loop_
_entity.id
_entity.type
_entity.pdbx_description
1 polymer ?
#
loop_
_entity_poly.entity_id
_entity_poly.type
_entity_poly.pdbx_seq_one_letter_code
_entity_poly.pdbx_strand_id
1 'polypeptide(L)'
;MKKKLLLIVCALSLLAAALACNLPLNPRPAPEPTPTPDYGMVWYQGEGMQILLPYTYTARSIQDDIPGILAVIRSFIGEGPSPLSSLVENLEENVAWWGYDAGAPAVSPVQLLVIKNESLEKTPVNLISTALRLFLGKNAESLQTSSYTINKRNITRFSYADDNNGWQAYAFKEQGRLWIALFITPPANLAAQQVYFDYSVNSMLIDPLQETPQP
;
A
#
# COMPACT_ATOMS: atom_id res chain seq x y z
N MET A 1 24.58 48.51 30.69
CA MET A 1 24.58 47.03 30.68
C MET A 1 23.58 46.41 29.72
N LYS A 2 22.35 46.90 29.55
CA LYS A 2 21.29 46.31 28.70
C LYS A 2 21.66 46.20 27.19
N LYS A 3 22.38 47.22 26.61
CA LYS A 3 22.77 47.17 25.20
C LYS A 3 23.81 46.09 24.87
N LYS A 4 24.73 45.76 25.80
CA LYS A 4 25.73 44.71 25.59
C LYS A 4 25.07 43.31 25.66
N LEU A 5 24.07 43.14 26.51
CA LEU A 5 23.30 41.87 26.62
C LEU A 5 22.51 41.60 25.33
N LEU A 6 21.88 42.64 24.77
CA LEU A 6 21.11 42.51 23.53
C LEU A 6 21.99 42.07 22.33
N LEU A 7 23.20 42.64 22.22
CA LEU A 7 24.18 42.28 21.18
C LEU A 7 24.62 40.80 21.30
N ILE A 8 24.84 40.34 22.53
CA ILE A 8 25.24 38.93 22.77
C ILE A 8 24.11 37.97 22.38
N VAL A 9 22.86 38.30 22.70
CA VAL A 9 21.71 37.48 22.34
C VAL A 9 21.51 37.43 20.82
N CYS A 10 21.64 38.56 20.12
CA CYS A 10 21.58 38.59 18.66
C CYS A 10 22.72 37.81 17.98
N ALA A 11 23.92 37.87 18.52
CA ALA A 11 25.06 37.11 17.99
C ALA A 11 24.89 35.61 18.20
N LEU A 12 24.38 35.20 19.37
CA LEU A 12 24.09 33.78 19.66
C LEU A 12 22.96 33.20 18.77
N SER A 13 21.92 33.99 18.50
CA SER A 13 20.84 33.58 17.60
C SER A 13 21.30 33.43 16.15
N LEU A 14 22.17 34.29 15.66
CA LEU A 14 22.79 34.19 14.33
C LEU A 14 23.72 32.98 14.22
N LEU A 15 24.49 32.68 15.27
CA LEU A 15 25.35 31.48 15.30
C LEU A 15 24.51 30.19 15.30
N ALA A 16 23.41 30.15 16.04
CA ALA A 16 22.49 29.00 16.06
C ALA A 16 21.84 28.79 14.69
N ALA A 17 21.45 29.84 13.99
CA ALA A 17 20.89 29.75 12.64
C ALA A 17 21.91 29.23 11.61
N ALA A 18 23.20 29.69 11.71
CA ALA A 18 24.25 29.21 10.83
C ALA A 18 24.63 27.76 11.05
N LEU A 19 24.53 27.25 12.29
CA LEU A 19 24.74 25.83 12.62
C LEU A 19 23.61 24.97 12.15
N ALA A 20 22.37 25.46 12.15
CA ALA A 20 21.19 24.71 11.64
C ALA A 20 21.23 24.50 10.11
N CYS A 21 21.83 25.45 9.37
CA CYS A 21 21.99 25.33 7.91
C CYS A 21 23.12 24.38 7.47
N ASN A 22 24.03 24.01 8.37
CA ASN A 22 25.17 23.13 8.08
C ASN A 22 24.99 21.69 8.60
N LEU A 23 23.81 21.34 9.15
CA LEU A 23 23.50 19.94 9.36
C LEU A 23 23.43 19.27 7.99
N PRO A 24 24.29 18.28 7.69
CA PRO A 24 24.14 17.50 6.49
C PRO A 24 22.76 16.84 6.60
N LEU A 25 21.81 17.35 5.80
CA LEU A 25 20.59 16.59 5.50
C LEU A 25 21.14 15.30 4.90
N ASN A 26 21.19 14.24 5.72
CA ASN A 26 21.50 12.91 5.20
C ASN A 26 20.61 12.71 3.98
N PRO A 27 21.15 12.67 2.75
CA PRO A 27 20.34 12.37 1.60
C PRO A 27 19.69 11.04 1.93
N ARG A 28 18.35 11.04 1.98
CA ARG A 28 17.60 9.80 2.12
C ARG A 28 18.20 8.85 1.11
N PRO A 29 18.75 7.68 1.50
CA PRO A 29 19.33 6.77 0.53
C PRO A 29 18.30 6.58 -0.57
N ALA A 30 18.72 6.74 -1.81
CA ALA A 30 17.88 6.43 -2.95
C ALA A 30 17.32 5.02 -2.70
N PRO A 31 16.00 4.80 -2.91
CA PRO A 31 15.44 3.46 -2.75
C PRO A 31 16.31 2.51 -3.57
N GLU A 32 16.85 1.49 -2.90
CA GLU A 32 17.61 0.44 -3.61
C GLU A 32 16.72 -0.09 -4.73
N PRO A 33 17.26 -0.28 -5.94
CA PRO A 33 16.48 -0.85 -7.02
C PRO A 33 15.93 -2.18 -6.55
N THR A 34 14.60 -2.32 -6.54
CA THR A 34 13.94 -3.57 -6.20
C THR A 34 14.52 -4.67 -7.10
N PRO A 35 15.15 -5.71 -6.55
CA PRO A 35 15.74 -6.77 -7.36
C PRO A 35 14.65 -7.36 -8.25
N THR A 36 14.97 -7.57 -9.54
CA THR A 36 14.06 -8.24 -10.46
C THR A 36 13.92 -9.68 -10.01
N PRO A 37 12.71 -10.18 -9.75
CA PRO A 37 12.52 -11.58 -9.37
C PRO A 37 13.00 -12.53 -10.46
N ASP A 38 13.67 -13.62 -10.10
CA ASP A 38 14.14 -14.67 -11.02
C ASP A 38 12.98 -15.50 -11.64
N TYR A 39 11.74 -15.27 -11.21
CA TYR A 39 10.57 -15.98 -11.71
C TYR A 39 10.08 -15.40 -13.04
N GLY A 40 9.56 -16.27 -13.89
CA GLY A 40 8.81 -15.84 -15.06
C GLY A 40 7.63 -14.95 -14.62
N MET A 41 7.68 -13.68 -14.98
CA MET A 41 6.61 -12.72 -14.69
C MET A 41 5.76 -12.55 -15.93
N VAL A 42 4.44 -12.50 -15.76
CA VAL A 42 3.48 -12.29 -16.84
C VAL A 42 2.48 -11.20 -16.47
N TRP A 43 1.96 -10.51 -17.48
CA TRP A 43 0.95 -9.50 -17.29
C TRP A 43 -0.41 -10.12 -17.09
N TYR A 44 -1.07 -9.72 -16.00
CA TYR A 44 -2.46 -10.04 -15.72
C TYR A 44 -3.31 -8.80 -15.92
N GLN A 45 -4.41 -8.96 -16.64
CA GLN A 45 -5.41 -7.92 -16.88
C GLN A 45 -6.46 -7.96 -15.76
N GLY A 46 -6.70 -6.80 -15.15
CA GLY A 46 -7.81 -6.56 -14.25
C GLY A 46 -8.75 -5.47 -14.79
N GLU A 47 -9.76 -5.12 -14.01
CA GLU A 47 -10.67 -4.04 -14.40
C GLU A 47 -10.02 -2.66 -14.23
N GLY A 48 -9.66 -2.04 -15.35
CA GLY A 48 -9.00 -0.74 -15.41
C GLY A 48 -7.53 -0.76 -14.96
N MET A 49 -6.87 -1.94 -14.98
CA MET A 49 -5.47 -2.04 -14.60
C MET A 49 -4.79 -3.27 -15.22
N GLN A 50 -3.47 -3.24 -15.27
CA GLN A 50 -2.62 -4.40 -15.52
C GLN A 50 -1.59 -4.51 -14.39
N ILE A 51 -1.20 -5.72 -14.05
CA ILE A 51 -0.20 -6.02 -13.03
C ILE A 51 0.71 -7.14 -13.49
N LEU A 52 2.00 -7.03 -13.22
CA LEU A 52 2.97 -8.07 -13.49
C LEU A 52 3.07 -8.98 -12.26
N LEU A 53 2.73 -10.25 -12.40
CA LEU A 53 2.76 -11.26 -11.35
C LEU A 53 3.55 -12.48 -11.81
N PRO A 54 4.07 -13.31 -10.90
CA PRO A 54 4.58 -14.63 -11.23
C PRO A 54 3.56 -15.41 -12.06
N TYR A 55 4.03 -16.15 -13.07
CA TYR A 55 3.16 -16.94 -13.97
C TYR A 55 2.31 -17.99 -13.25
N THR A 56 2.64 -18.29 -11.99
CA THR A 56 1.93 -19.23 -11.13
C THR A 56 0.63 -18.67 -10.54
N TYR A 57 0.41 -17.35 -10.67
CA TYR A 57 -0.85 -16.77 -10.20
C TYR A 57 -2.04 -17.21 -11.07
N THR A 58 -3.16 -17.42 -10.41
CA THR A 58 -4.42 -17.79 -11.06
C THR A 58 -5.51 -16.81 -10.62
N ALA A 59 -6.10 -16.12 -11.59
CA ALA A 59 -7.26 -15.26 -11.33
C ALA A 59 -8.49 -16.12 -11.00
N ARG A 60 -9.33 -15.60 -10.10
CA ARG A 60 -10.64 -16.15 -9.76
C ARG A 60 -11.76 -15.24 -10.25
N SER A 61 -12.92 -15.82 -10.53
CA SER A 61 -14.12 -15.05 -10.77
C SER A 61 -14.53 -14.30 -9.51
N ILE A 62 -14.72 -12.99 -9.64
CA ILE A 62 -15.16 -12.14 -8.53
C ILE A 62 -16.57 -12.54 -8.12
N GLN A 63 -17.46 -12.78 -9.09
CA GLN A 63 -18.87 -13.14 -8.86
C GLN A 63 -19.03 -14.48 -8.13
N ASP A 64 -18.15 -15.44 -8.42
CA ASP A 64 -18.23 -16.77 -7.83
C ASP A 64 -17.60 -16.84 -6.42
N ASP A 65 -16.79 -15.87 -6.03
CA ASP A 65 -16.03 -15.89 -4.76
C ASP A 65 -16.25 -14.65 -3.88
N ILE A 66 -17.40 -13.99 -4.00
CA ILE A 66 -17.78 -12.84 -3.16
C ILE A 66 -17.58 -13.11 -1.66
N PRO A 67 -18.00 -14.27 -1.10
CA PRO A 67 -17.77 -14.56 0.31
C PRO A 67 -16.29 -14.61 0.69
N GLY A 68 -15.43 -15.19 -0.17
CA GLY A 68 -13.99 -15.24 0.04
C GLY A 68 -13.36 -13.84 0.03
N ILE A 69 -13.73 -13.01 -0.94
CA ILE A 69 -13.27 -11.63 -1.05
C ILE A 69 -13.70 -10.81 0.18
N LEU A 70 -14.96 -10.94 0.61
CA LEU A 70 -15.46 -10.27 1.82
C LEU A 70 -14.69 -10.70 3.07
N ALA A 71 -14.37 -11.99 3.22
CA ALA A 71 -13.57 -12.47 4.34
C ALA A 71 -12.18 -11.84 4.33
N VAL A 72 -11.55 -11.72 3.16
CA VAL A 72 -10.26 -11.05 2.98
C VAL A 72 -10.33 -9.57 3.36
N ILE A 73 -11.32 -8.84 2.84
CA ILE A 73 -11.46 -7.41 3.16
C ILE A 73 -11.72 -7.22 4.65
N ARG A 74 -12.60 -8.02 5.25
CA ARG A 74 -12.89 -7.94 6.70
C ARG A 74 -11.68 -8.26 7.57
N SER A 75 -10.82 -9.18 7.15
CA SER A 75 -9.57 -9.46 7.86
C SER A 75 -8.60 -8.26 7.82
N PHE A 76 -8.74 -7.37 6.85
CA PHE A 76 -7.92 -6.17 6.67
C PHE A 76 -8.53 -4.94 7.37
N ILE A 77 -9.85 -4.70 7.25
CA ILE A 77 -10.50 -3.47 7.77
C ILE A 77 -11.35 -3.68 9.02
N GLY A 78 -11.63 -4.95 9.40
CA GLY A 78 -12.53 -5.31 10.50
C GLY A 78 -14.01 -5.34 10.11
N GLU A 79 -14.86 -5.70 11.10
CA GLU A 79 -16.31 -5.82 10.94
C GLU A 79 -17.09 -4.58 11.40
N GLY A 80 -16.41 -3.60 12.01
CA GLY A 80 -17.06 -2.42 12.60
C GLY A 80 -17.20 -1.24 11.63
N PRO A 81 -17.88 -0.16 12.05
CA PRO A 81 -17.92 1.08 11.30
C PRO A 81 -16.49 1.60 11.09
N SER A 82 -16.10 1.80 9.85
CA SER A 82 -14.75 2.21 9.46
C SER A 82 -14.85 3.23 8.34
N PRO A 83 -13.92 4.21 8.25
CA PRO A 83 -13.78 5.04 7.05
C PRO A 83 -13.56 4.23 5.77
N LEU A 84 -13.21 2.96 5.90
CA LEU A 84 -12.99 2.02 4.79
C LEU A 84 -14.20 1.13 4.49
N SER A 85 -15.34 1.34 5.17
CA SER A 85 -16.57 0.53 4.95
C SER A 85 -17.03 0.57 3.49
N SER A 86 -16.80 1.69 2.79
CA SER A 86 -17.13 1.81 1.36
C SER A 86 -16.35 0.83 0.46
N LEU A 87 -15.31 0.18 0.96
CA LEU A 87 -14.62 -0.88 0.21
C LEU A 87 -15.46 -2.14 0.06
N VAL A 88 -16.41 -2.38 0.98
CA VAL A 88 -17.34 -3.53 0.92
C VAL A 88 -18.67 -3.18 0.27
N GLU A 89 -18.96 -1.89 0.12
CA GLU A 89 -20.09 -1.42 -0.64
C GLU A 89 -19.77 -1.55 -2.12
N ASN A 90 -20.70 -2.09 -2.93
CA ASN A 90 -20.51 -2.33 -4.36
C ASN A 90 -19.22 -3.11 -4.68
N LEU A 91 -19.03 -4.22 -3.98
CA LEU A 91 -17.81 -5.02 -4.03
C LEU A 91 -17.40 -5.38 -5.48
N GLU A 92 -18.37 -5.79 -6.31
CA GLU A 92 -18.13 -6.19 -7.70
C GLU A 92 -17.53 -5.04 -8.53
N GLU A 93 -17.93 -3.79 -8.26
CA GLU A 93 -17.41 -2.60 -8.95
C GLU A 93 -16.06 -2.16 -8.39
N ASN A 94 -15.82 -2.43 -7.11
CA ASN A 94 -14.60 -2.01 -6.42
C ASN A 94 -13.44 -2.99 -6.61
N VAL A 95 -13.69 -4.28 -6.86
CA VAL A 95 -12.62 -5.26 -7.06
C VAL A 95 -12.14 -5.22 -8.50
N ALA A 96 -10.88 -4.85 -8.68
CA ALA A 96 -10.23 -4.81 -9.99
C ALA A 96 -9.59 -6.15 -10.37
N TRP A 97 -9.08 -6.91 -9.39
CA TRP A 97 -8.48 -8.22 -9.60
C TRP A 97 -8.51 -9.05 -8.32
N TRP A 98 -8.72 -10.35 -8.45
CA TRP A 98 -8.72 -11.32 -7.37
C TRP A 98 -8.10 -12.64 -7.80
N GLY A 99 -7.26 -13.23 -6.96
CA GLY A 99 -6.67 -14.54 -7.24
C GLY A 99 -5.62 -14.95 -6.22
N TYR A 100 -4.89 -16.01 -6.54
CA TYR A 100 -3.90 -16.61 -5.66
C TYR A 100 -2.73 -17.18 -6.46
N ASP A 101 -1.61 -17.38 -5.79
CA ASP A 101 -0.45 -18.07 -6.33
C ASP A 101 -0.63 -19.60 -6.22
N ALA A 102 -0.96 -20.24 -7.35
CA ALA A 102 -1.10 -21.69 -7.42
C ALA A 102 0.24 -22.44 -7.28
N GLY A 103 1.37 -21.75 -7.45
CA GLY A 103 2.71 -22.30 -7.20
C GLY A 103 3.10 -22.28 -5.73
N ALA A 104 2.40 -21.52 -4.89
CA ALA A 104 2.65 -21.51 -3.46
C ALA A 104 2.21 -22.84 -2.82
N PRO A 105 2.95 -23.35 -1.81
CA PRO A 105 2.52 -24.53 -1.07
C PRO A 105 1.11 -24.36 -0.49
N ALA A 106 0.29 -25.41 -0.51
CA ALA A 106 -1.07 -25.36 0.01
C ALA A 106 -1.15 -24.95 1.50
N VAL A 107 -0.09 -25.22 2.27
CA VAL A 107 0.04 -24.81 3.67
C VAL A 107 0.50 -23.34 3.81
N SER A 108 0.82 -22.69 2.72
CA SER A 108 1.38 -21.32 2.68
C SER A 108 0.80 -20.53 1.50
N PRO A 109 -0.54 -20.43 1.38
CA PRO A 109 -1.17 -19.78 0.25
C PRO A 109 -0.79 -18.29 0.21
N VAL A 110 -0.59 -17.77 -0.99
CA VAL A 110 -0.45 -16.33 -1.25
C VAL A 110 -1.67 -15.88 -2.04
N GLN A 111 -2.38 -14.91 -1.54
CA GLN A 111 -3.56 -14.34 -2.18
C GLN A 111 -3.30 -12.87 -2.52
N LEU A 112 -3.87 -12.41 -3.60
CA LEU A 112 -3.85 -11.00 -3.99
C LEU A 112 -5.26 -10.52 -4.29
N LEU A 113 -5.63 -9.42 -3.66
CA LEU A 113 -6.84 -8.66 -3.95
C LEU A 113 -6.45 -7.24 -4.35
N VAL A 114 -6.88 -6.80 -5.52
CA VAL A 114 -6.71 -5.40 -5.94
C VAL A 114 -8.07 -4.71 -5.93
N ILE A 115 -8.15 -3.63 -5.19
CA ILE A 115 -9.36 -2.83 -5.01
C ILE A 115 -9.12 -1.43 -5.59
N LYS A 116 -10.12 -0.88 -6.25
CA LYS A 116 -10.23 0.51 -6.67
C LYS A 116 -11.45 1.15 -6.03
N ASN A 117 -11.37 2.40 -5.58
CA ASN A 117 -12.52 3.08 -4.99
C ASN A 117 -12.46 4.58 -5.25
N GLU A 118 -13.48 5.13 -5.90
CA GLU A 118 -13.57 6.55 -6.24
C GLU A 118 -13.95 7.41 -5.01
N SER A 119 -14.83 6.91 -4.15
CA SER A 119 -15.29 7.66 -2.98
C SER A 119 -14.18 7.94 -1.97
N LEU A 120 -13.11 7.10 -1.99
CA LEU A 120 -11.93 7.24 -1.14
C LEU A 120 -10.79 8.04 -1.79
N GLU A 121 -10.97 8.55 -3.00
CA GLU A 121 -9.94 9.35 -3.69
C GLU A 121 -9.48 10.54 -2.84
N LYS A 122 -10.41 11.24 -2.18
CA LYS A 122 -10.12 12.39 -1.33
C LYS A 122 -9.67 12.02 0.09
N THR A 123 -9.79 10.76 0.48
CA THR A 123 -9.40 10.28 1.82
C THR A 123 -7.88 10.34 1.97
N PRO A 124 -7.34 11.11 2.91
CA PRO A 124 -5.90 11.12 3.16
C PRO A 124 -5.41 9.74 3.61
N VAL A 125 -4.24 9.32 3.11
CA VAL A 125 -3.68 7.98 3.43
C VAL A 125 -3.40 7.80 4.92
N ASN A 126 -3.10 8.88 5.66
CA ASN A 126 -2.95 8.82 7.11
C ASN A 126 -4.25 8.43 7.84
N LEU A 127 -5.43 8.74 7.28
CA LEU A 127 -6.71 8.25 7.82
C LEU A 127 -6.85 6.75 7.65
N ILE A 128 -6.36 6.18 6.54
CA ILE A 128 -6.30 4.73 6.34
C ILE A 128 -5.43 4.09 7.43
N SER A 129 -4.23 4.64 7.68
CA SER A 129 -3.36 4.18 8.76
C SER A 129 -4.03 4.24 10.14
N THR A 130 -4.75 5.33 10.40
CA THR A 130 -5.48 5.49 11.67
C THR A 130 -6.60 4.45 11.80
N ALA A 131 -7.37 4.23 10.73
CA ALA A 131 -8.44 3.23 10.71
C ALA A 131 -7.89 1.81 10.94
N LEU A 132 -6.79 1.45 10.28
CA LEU A 132 -6.13 0.17 10.48
C LEU A 132 -5.63 0.00 11.92
N ARG A 133 -5.02 1.02 12.52
CA ARG A 133 -4.57 0.98 13.91
C ARG A 133 -5.72 0.82 14.89
N LEU A 134 -6.84 1.51 14.68
CA LEU A 134 -8.04 1.37 15.49
C LEU A 134 -8.61 -0.05 15.40
N PHE A 135 -8.64 -0.62 14.20
CA PHE A 135 -9.09 -1.99 13.99
C PHE A 135 -8.17 -3.01 14.69
N LEU A 136 -6.87 -2.89 14.52
CA LEU A 136 -5.90 -3.80 15.11
C LEU A 136 -5.84 -3.70 16.65
N GLY A 137 -6.31 -2.59 17.24
CA GLY A 137 -6.40 -2.39 18.68
C GLY A 137 -5.05 -2.64 19.36
N LYS A 138 -4.98 -3.66 20.22
CA LYS A 138 -3.75 -4.03 20.94
C LYS A 138 -2.62 -4.50 20.02
N ASN A 139 -2.95 -5.01 18.83
CA ASN A 139 -1.98 -5.51 17.86
C ASN A 139 -1.47 -4.38 16.93
N ALA A 140 -1.92 -3.13 17.13
CA ALA A 140 -1.53 -1.99 16.28
C ALA A 140 -0.02 -1.70 16.28
N GLU A 141 0.71 -2.15 17.30
CA GLU A 141 2.17 -2.02 17.38
C GLU A 141 2.88 -2.85 16.30
N SER A 142 2.28 -3.96 15.87
CA SER A 142 2.79 -4.81 14.80
C SER A 142 2.57 -4.19 13.40
N LEU A 143 1.74 -3.15 13.27
CA LEU A 143 1.52 -2.46 12.01
C LEU A 143 2.70 -1.55 11.66
N GLN A 144 3.44 -1.93 10.65
CA GLN A 144 4.49 -1.12 10.05
C GLN A 144 3.92 -0.31 8.88
N THR A 145 4.37 0.93 8.75
CA THR A 145 3.95 1.82 7.65
C THR A 145 5.19 2.47 7.04
N SER A 146 5.32 2.39 5.73
CA SER A 146 6.37 3.07 4.97
C SER A 146 5.78 3.71 3.73
N SER A 147 6.39 4.80 3.25
CA SER A 147 5.96 5.48 2.03
C SER A 147 7.16 5.75 1.13
N TYR A 148 6.97 5.58 -0.15
CA TYR A 148 7.98 5.82 -1.18
C TYR A 148 7.33 6.32 -2.46
N THR A 149 8.15 6.86 -3.37
CA THR A 149 7.68 7.33 -4.67
C THR A 149 8.37 6.55 -5.79
N ILE A 150 7.60 5.99 -6.70
CA ILE A 150 8.10 5.34 -7.91
C ILE A 150 7.24 5.78 -9.11
N ASN A 151 7.88 6.09 -10.25
CA ASN A 151 7.19 6.52 -11.46
C ASN A 151 6.19 7.68 -11.22
N LYS A 152 6.54 8.63 -10.34
CA LYS A 152 5.68 9.75 -9.88
C LYS A 152 4.46 9.32 -9.04
N ARG A 153 4.31 8.05 -8.72
CA ARG A 153 3.26 7.50 -7.87
C ARG A 153 3.75 7.46 -6.43
N ASN A 154 3.02 8.10 -5.51
CA ASN A 154 3.27 8.00 -4.08
C ASN A 154 2.56 6.76 -3.54
N ILE A 155 3.31 5.79 -3.08
CA ILE A 155 2.80 4.52 -2.56
C ILE A 155 3.02 4.50 -1.05
N THR A 156 1.99 4.15 -0.30
CA THR A 156 2.10 3.84 1.13
C THR A 156 1.88 2.35 1.31
N ARG A 157 2.89 1.69 1.89
CA ARG A 157 2.85 0.28 2.24
C ARG A 157 2.52 0.14 3.73
N PHE A 158 1.55 -0.70 4.01
CA PHE A 158 1.20 -1.19 5.33
C PHE A 158 1.59 -2.66 5.42
N SER A 159 2.27 -3.08 6.45
CA SER A 159 2.67 -4.46 6.69
C SER A 159 2.28 -4.87 8.09
N TYR A 160 1.62 -6.00 8.21
CA TYR A 160 1.15 -6.54 9.48
C TYR A 160 1.38 -8.05 9.52
N ALA A 161 1.80 -8.53 10.69
CA ALA A 161 1.87 -9.94 10.97
C ALA A 161 1.55 -10.18 12.46
N ASP A 162 0.75 -11.21 12.71
CA ASP A 162 0.55 -11.82 14.02
C ASP A 162 0.82 -13.33 13.92
N ASP A 163 0.44 -14.10 14.94
CA ASP A 163 0.69 -15.54 14.96
C ASP A 163 -0.03 -16.32 13.85
N ASN A 164 -1.13 -15.78 13.32
CA ASN A 164 -2.02 -16.48 12.38
C ASN A 164 -2.10 -15.81 11.01
N ASN A 165 -1.93 -14.48 10.96
CA ASN A 165 -2.20 -13.68 9.77
C ASN A 165 -0.98 -12.85 9.39
N GLY A 166 -0.65 -12.83 8.13
CA GLY A 166 0.32 -11.93 7.54
C GLY A 166 -0.27 -11.26 6.30
N TRP A 167 -0.16 -9.94 6.21
CA TRP A 167 -0.58 -9.22 5.01
C TRP A 167 0.27 -7.98 4.74
N GLN A 168 0.32 -7.63 3.48
CA GLN A 168 0.90 -6.38 3.01
C GLN A 168 -0.10 -5.66 2.11
N ALA A 169 -0.42 -4.42 2.42
CA ALA A 169 -1.30 -3.58 1.63
C ALA A 169 -0.54 -2.37 1.09
N TYR A 170 -0.74 -2.08 -0.17
CA TYR A 170 -0.16 -0.95 -0.88
C TYR A 170 -1.27 -0.02 -1.33
N ALA A 171 -1.27 1.20 -0.79
CA ALA A 171 -2.27 2.20 -1.12
C ALA A 171 -1.64 3.35 -1.92
N PHE A 172 -2.24 3.72 -3.03
CA PHE A 172 -1.85 4.86 -3.85
C PHE A 172 -3.06 5.46 -4.57
N LYS A 173 -2.91 6.68 -5.04
CA LYS A 173 -3.96 7.39 -5.77
C LYS A 173 -3.55 7.60 -7.21
N GLU A 174 -4.42 7.23 -8.12
CA GLU A 174 -4.23 7.43 -9.54
C GLU A 174 -5.57 7.44 -10.28
N GLN A 175 -5.71 8.27 -11.31
CA GLN A 175 -6.91 8.38 -12.15
C GLN A 175 -8.19 8.60 -11.33
N GLY A 176 -8.15 9.52 -10.35
CA GLY A 176 -9.32 9.88 -9.53
C GLY A 176 -9.80 8.77 -8.57
N ARG A 177 -8.98 7.77 -8.28
CA ARG A 177 -9.31 6.62 -7.43
C ARG A 177 -8.23 6.34 -6.40
N LEU A 178 -8.64 5.81 -5.25
CA LEU A 178 -7.75 5.10 -4.35
C LEU A 178 -7.62 3.66 -4.84
N TRP A 179 -6.39 3.20 -5.00
CA TRP A 179 -6.03 1.82 -5.31
C TRP A 179 -5.40 1.16 -4.10
N ILE A 180 -5.80 -0.07 -3.81
CA ILE A 180 -5.23 -0.89 -2.75
C ILE A 180 -4.91 -2.26 -3.33
N ALA A 181 -3.63 -2.64 -3.33
CA ALA A 181 -3.20 -4.01 -3.60
C ALA A 181 -2.91 -4.69 -2.27
N LEU A 182 -3.69 -5.71 -1.91
CA LEU A 182 -3.62 -6.44 -0.65
C LEU A 182 -3.12 -7.86 -0.90
N PHE A 183 -1.91 -8.15 -0.46
CA PHE A 183 -1.32 -9.48 -0.45
C PHE A 183 -1.50 -10.12 0.93
N ILE A 184 -1.97 -11.36 0.95
CA ILE A 184 -2.16 -12.15 2.16
C ILE A 184 -1.32 -13.41 2.04
N THR A 185 -0.55 -13.70 3.08
CA THR A 185 0.34 -14.86 3.15
C THR A 185 0.53 -15.25 4.62
N PRO A 186 0.91 -16.48 4.93
CA PRO A 186 1.35 -16.81 6.28
C PRO A 186 2.45 -15.89 6.79
N PRO A 187 2.43 -15.51 8.09
CA PRO A 187 3.38 -14.54 8.65
C PRO A 187 4.85 -14.87 8.36
N ALA A 188 5.21 -16.15 8.42
CA ALA A 188 6.57 -16.61 8.18
C ALA A 188 7.09 -16.30 6.76
N ASN A 189 6.20 -16.13 5.78
CA ASN A 189 6.57 -15.89 4.39
C ASN A 189 6.59 -14.39 4.03
N LEU A 190 6.03 -13.53 4.87
CA LEU A 190 5.81 -12.12 4.53
C LEU A 190 7.10 -11.41 4.13
N ALA A 191 8.17 -11.59 4.90
CA ALA A 191 9.46 -10.96 4.62
C ALA A 191 10.10 -11.46 3.31
N ALA A 192 10.01 -12.77 3.04
CA ALA A 192 10.56 -13.36 1.82
C ALA A 192 9.77 -12.97 0.56
N GLN A 193 8.47 -12.77 0.70
CA GLN A 193 7.58 -12.41 -0.41
C GLN A 193 7.56 -10.90 -0.71
N GLN A 194 8.02 -10.07 0.22
CA GLN A 194 7.93 -8.62 0.09
C GLN A 194 8.53 -8.09 -1.21
N VAL A 195 9.67 -8.62 -1.65
CA VAL A 195 10.34 -8.16 -2.86
C VAL A 195 9.48 -8.39 -4.11
N TYR A 196 8.74 -9.50 -4.15
CA TYR A 196 7.80 -9.82 -5.25
C TYR A 196 6.58 -8.92 -5.20
N PHE A 197 6.03 -8.66 -4.01
CA PHE A 197 4.91 -7.75 -3.82
C PHE A 197 5.27 -6.33 -4.23
N ASP A 198 6.42 -5.81 -3.76
CA ASP A 198 6.93 -4.50 -4.15
C ASP A 198 7.09 -4.41 -5.67
N TYR A 199 7.69 -5.42 -6.31
CA TYR A 199 7.88 -5.45 -7.76
C TYR A 199 6.54 -5.44 -8.51
N SER A 200 5.60 -6.29 -8.09
CA SER A 200 4.27 -6.37 -8.71
C SER A 200 3.52 -5.04 -8.63
N VAL A 201 3.47 -4.41 -7.45
CA VAL A 201 2.78 -3.12 -7.29
C VAL A 201 3.47 -2.01 -8.08
N ASN A 202 4.79 -2.01 -8.12
CA ASN A 202 5.56 -1.02 -8.88
C ASN A 202 5.36 -1.15 -10.39
N SER A 203 5.03 -2.35 -10.87
CA SER A 203 4.73 -2.62 -12.28
C SER A 203 3.30 -2.24 -12.69
N MET A 204 2.38 -2.00 -11.74
CA MET A 204 0.98 -1.74 -12.07
C MET A 204 0.84 -0.60 -13.07
N LEU A 205 0.08 -0.86 -14.12
CA LEU A 205 -0.39 0.14 -15.07
C LEU A 205 -1.88 0.37 -14.81
N ILE A 206 -2.26 1.62 -14.60
CA ILE A 206 -3.65 2.01 -14.46
C ILE A 206 -4.10 2.56 -15.83
N ASP A 207 -5.08 1.91 -16.41
CA ASP A 207 -5.61 2.33 -17.70
C ASP A 207 -6.21 3.73 -17.55
N PRO A 208 -5.88 4.67 -18.44
CA PRO A 208 -6.60 5.93 -18.51
C PRO A 208 -8.07 5.58 -18.71
N LEU A 209 -8.95 6.29 -17.96
CA LEU A 209 -10.39 6.16 -18.17
C LEU A 209 -10.64 6.22 -19.67
N GLN A 210 -11.15 5.13 -20.26
CA GLN A 210 -11.61 5.18 -21.63
C GLN A 210 -12.74 6.21 -21.61
N GLU A 211 -12.49 7.39 -22.16
CA GLU A 211 -13.56 8.33 -22.45
C GLU A 211 -14.53 7.55 -23.34
N THR A 212 -15.67 7.19 -22.78
CA THR A 212 -16.76 6.56 -23.51
C THR A 212 -16.99 7.46 -24.72
N PRO A 213 -16.87 6.98 -25.98
CA PRO A 213 -17.16 7.81 -27.13
C PRO A 213 -18.56 8.35 -26.91
N GLN A 214 -18.70 9.66 -26.75
CA GLN A 214 -20.03 10.27 -26.71
C GLN A 214 -20.69 9.98 -28.06
N PRO A 215 -21.96 9.50 -28.06
CA PRO A 215 -22.69 9.17 -29.26
C PRO A 215 -22.95 10.40 -30.13
#